data_b0679f9df39d256368b4f215da1e400f
#
_entry.id   b0679f9df39d256368b4f215da1e400f
#
_cell.length_a   1.000
_cell.length_b   1.000
_cell.length_c   1.000
_cell.angle_alpha   90.00
_cell.angle_beta   90.00
_cell.angle_gamma   90.00
#
_symmetry.space_group_name_H-M   'P 1'
#
loop_
_entity.id
_entity.type
_entity.pdbx_description
1 polymer ?
#
loop_
_entity_poly.entity_id
_entity_poly.type
_entity_poly.pdbx_seq_one_letter_code
_entity_poly.pdbx_strand_id
1 'polypeptide(L)'
;MRVCNVPGCPQLSDTPRCADHTKAADKARGTSRERGYSTPGHRRFRRLVLKRDPLCVLCGQVATVADHYPTSRRDLEAQGLNPNDPACGRGLCARCHSKETARHQPGGWAADNP
;
A
#
# COMPACT_ATOMS: atom_id res chain seq x y z
N MET A 1 12.52 4.72 30.37
CA MET A 1 11.94 5.79 29.52
C MET A 1 13.03 6.55 28.81
N ARG A 2 12.75 7.00 27.64
CA ARG A 2 13.67 7.80 26.82
C ARG A 2 13.03 9.15 26.46
N VAL A 3 13.86 10.13 26.13
CA VAL A 3 13.38 11.42 25.68
C VAL A 3 12.82 11.27 24.26
N CYS A 4 11.66 11.93 23.96
CA CYS A 4 11.10 11.98 22.63
C CYS A 4 12.17 12.39 21.60
N ASN A 5 12.23 11.71 20.46
CA ASN A 5 13.24 11.97 19.44
C ASN A 5 12.97 13.22 18.60
N VAL A 6 11.86 13.89 18.79
CA VAL A 6 11.56 15.16 18.13
C VAL A 6 12.43 16.26 18.75
N PRO A 7 13.23 16.98 17.96
CA PRO A 7 14.09 18.03 18.49
C PRO A 7 13.31 19.08 19.30
N GLY A 8 13.82 19.38 20.51
CA GLY A 8 13.18 20.34 21.39
C GLY A 8 12.05 19.81 22.25
N CYS A 9 11.64 18.56 22.10
CA CYS A 9 10.60 17.96 22.92
C CYS A 9 11.21 17.33 24.19
N PRO A 10 10.87 17.81 25.42
CA PRO A 10 11.43 17.28 26.66
C PRO A 10 10.65 16.08 27.21
N GLN A 11 9.59 15.63 26.53
CA GLN A 11 8.72 14.57 27.03
C GLN A 11 9.45 13.22 27.09
N LEU A 12 9.21 12.48 28.17
CA LEU A 12 9.69 11.11 28.32
C LEU A 12 8.67 10.13 27.80
N SER A 13 9.13 9.06 27.19
CA SER A 13 8.26 8.03 26.61
C SER A 13 8.99 6.68 26.59
N ASP A 14 8.23 5.59 26.64
CA ASP A 14 8.75 4.26 26.44
C ASP A 14 9.02 3.95 24.95
N THR A 15 8.46 4.78 24.07
CA THR A 15 8.63 4.72 22.62
C THR A 15 9.56 5.86 22.16
N PRO A 16 10.11 5.81 20.94
CA PRO A 16 10.97 6.89 20.41
C PRO A 16 10.29 8.25 20.38
N ARG A 17 8.97 8.31 20.28
CA ARG A 17 8.18 9.56 20.30
C ARG A 17 7.20 9.54 21.45
N CYS A 18 6.94 10.72 22.02
CA CYS A 18 5.87 10.86 22.99
C CYS A 18 4.50 10.65 22.33
N ALA A 19 3.44 10.47 23.15
CA ALA A 19 2.10 10.21 22.65
C ALA A 19 1.60 11.28 21.68
N ASP A 20 1.87 12.54 21.96
CA ASP A 20 1.42 13.66 21.14
C ASP A 20 2.09 13.65 19.76
N HIS A 21 3.40 13.39 19.69
CA HIS A 21 4.13 13.31 18.42
C HIS A 21 3.79 12.03 17.64
N THR A 22 3.47 10.95 18.33
CA THR A 22 2.96 9.74 17.68
C THR A 22 1.63 10.00 17.01
N LYS A 23 0.69 10.67 17.69
CA LYS A 23 -0.59 11.06 17.10
C LYS A 23 -0.42 11.98 15.91
N ALA A 24 0.48 12.97 16.01
CA ALA A 24 0.74 13.90 14.93
C ALA A 24 1.29 13.17 13.68
N ALA A 25 2.21 12.23 13.87
CA ALA A 25 2.77 11.43 12.78
C ALA A 25 1.71 10.55 12.12
N ASP A 26 0.85 9.89 12.91
CA ASP A 26 -0.22 9.05 12.40
C ASP A 26 -1.25 9.87 11.62
N LYS A 27 -1.60 11.06 12.11
CA LYS A 27 -2.50 11.97 11.41
C LYS A 27 -1.91 12.46 10.09
N ALA A 28 -0.63 12.80 10.07
CA ALA A 28 0.04 13.26 8.85
C ALA A 28 0.12 12.16 7.80
N ARG A 29 0.30 10.89 8.21
CA ARG A 29 0.32 9.76 7.28
C ARG A 29 -1.04 9.51 6.63
N GLY A 30 -2.13 9.85 7.31
CA GLY A 30 -3.49 9.62 6.85
C GLY A 30 -3.95 8.18 7.04
N THR A 31 -5.21 7.95 6.76
CA THR A 31 -5.84 6.63 6.82
C THR A 31 -5.76 5.95 5.45
N SER A 32 -6.03 4.65 5.39
CA SER A 32 -6.17 3.92 4.11
C SER A 32 -7.25 4.56 3.24
N ARG A 33 -8.33 5.05 3.84
CA ARG A 33 -9.41 5.74 3.14
C ARG A 33 -8.92 7.05 2.51
N GLU A 34 -8.18 7.86 3.24
CA GLU A 34 -7.61 9.12 2.74
C GLU A 34 -6.63 8.87 1.61
N ARG A 35 -5.93 7.75 1.62
CA ARG A 35 -5.01 7.34 0.55
C ARG A 35 -5.71 6.68 -0.63
N GLY A 36 -7.04 6.54 -0.60
CA GLY A 36 -7.83 6.02 -1.69
C GLY A 36 -8.01 4.50 -1.75
N TYR A 37 -7.40 3.74 -0.83
CA TYR A 37 -7.47 2.26 -0.86
C TYR A 37 -8.78 1.70 -0.31
N SER A 38 -9.54 2.49 0.43
CA SER A 38 -10.81 2.07 1.03
C SER A 38 -12.01 2.77 0.41
N THR A 39 -11.85 3.42 -0.74
CA THR A 39 -12.97 4.05 -1.45
C THR A 39 -13.90 3.00 -2.05
N PRO A 40 -15.18 3.32 -2.27
CA PRO A 40 -16.10 2.40 -2.97
C PRO A 40 -15.59 1.98 -4.33
N GLY A 41 -14.94 2.89 -5.07
CA GLY A 41 -14.35 2.60 -6.37
C GLY A 41 -13.24 1.57 -6.29
N HIS A 42 -12.36 1.67 -5.30
CA HIS A 42 -11.27 0.70 -5.10
C HIS A 42 -11.82 -0.67 -4.67
N ARG A 43 -12.82 -0.70 -3.80
CA ARG A 43 -13.46 -1.95 -3.38
C ARG A 43 -14.13 -2.66 -4.56
N ARG A 44 -14.78 -1.90 -5.43
CA ARG A 44 -15.38 -2.43 -6.66
C ARG A 44 -14.30 -2.99 -7.60
N PHE A 45 -13.22 -2.25 -7.81
CA PHE A 45 -12.06 -2.68 -8.58
C PHE A 45 -11.54 -4.03 -8.09
N ARG A 46 -11.27 -4.14 -6.78
CA ARG A 46 -10.78 -5.37 -6.16
C ARG A 46 -11.75 -6.54 -6.38
N ARG A 47 -13.04 -6.32 -6.15
CA ARG A 47 -14.07 -7.33 -6.33
C ARG A 47 -14.14 -7.82 -7.77
N LEU A 48 -14.12 -6.91 -8.74
CA LEU A 48 -14.21 -7.25 -10.16
C LEU A 48 -12.96 -7.97 -10.65
N VAL A 49 -11.78 -7.52 -10.22
CA VAL A 49 -10.51 -8.18 -10.57
C VAL A 49 -10.48 -9.61 -10.03
N LEU A 50 -10.81 -9.81 -8.77
CA LEU A 50 -10.80 -11.14 -8.15
C LEU A 50 -11.92 -12.04 -8.67
N LYS A 51 -13.03 -11.47 -9.12
CA LYS A 51 -14.10 -12.24 -9.76
C LYS A 51 -13.64 -12.78 -11.12
N ARG A 52 -12.93 -11.96 -11.89
CA ARG A 52 -12.36 -12.36 -13.20
C ARG A 52 -11.20 -13.33 -13.02
N ASP A 53 -10.33 -13.05 -12.05
CA ASP A 53 -9.11 -13.82 -11.76
C ASP A 53 -9.20 -14.46 -10.39
N PRO A 54 -10.01 -15.53 -10.21
CA PRO A 54 -10.13 -16.17 -8.90
C PRO A 54 -8.89 -16.94 -8.49
N LEU A 55 -8.02 -17.28 -9.45
CA LEU A 55 -6.73 -17.91 -9.21
C LEU A 55 -5.62 -16.97 -9.62
N CYS A 56 -4.53 -16.99 -8.86
CA CYS A 56 -3.35 -16.18 -9.16
C CYS A 56 -2.87 -16.44 -10.59
N VAL A 57 -2.73 -15.37 -11.38
CA VAL A 57 -2.33 -15.48 -12.79
C VAL A 57 -0.89 -15.91 -12.96
N LEU A 58 -0.09 -15.91 -11.90
CA LEU A 58 1.32 -16.31 -11.94
C LEU A 58 1.58 -17.72 -11.43
N CYS A 59 0.87 -18.18 -10.39
CA CYS A 59 1.14 -19.48 -9.79
C CYS A 59 -0.08 -20.41 -9.68
N GLY A 60 -1.28 -19.93 -9.94
CA GLY A 60 -2.50 -20.74 -9.91
C GLY A 60 -3.10 -20.97 -8.52
N GLN A 61 -2.50 -20.44 -7.47
CA GLN A 61 -3.09 -20.48 -6.13
C GLN A 61 -4.26 -19.50 -6.03
N VAL A 62 -5.07 -19.61 -4.99
CA VAL A 62 -6.20 -18.69 -4.81
C VAL A 62 -5.71 -17.24 -4.79
N ALA A 63 -6.29 -16.39 -5.64
CA ALA A 63 -5.98 -14.98 -5.68
C ALA A 63 -6.68 -14.26 -4.54
N THR A 64 -5.94 -13.41 -3.82
CA THR A 64 -6.45 -12.63 -2.69
C THR A 64 -6.16 -11.14 -2.84
N VAL A 65 -5.33 -10.77 -3.80
CA VAL A 65 -4.89 -9.40 -4.02
C VAL A 65 -5.25 -8.97 -5.44
N ALA A 66 -5.83 -7.79 -5.57
CA ALA A 66 -6.00 -7.12 -6.87
C ALA A 66 -4.79 -6.20 -7.07
N ASP A 67 -3.90 -6.60 -7.95
CA ASP A 67 -2.65 -5.90 -8.25
C ASP A 67 -2.82 -5.00 -9.48
N HIS A 68 -2.29 -3.79 -9.44
CA HIS A 68 -2.25 -2.90 -10.60
C HIS A 68 -1.10 -3.34 -11.52
N TYR A 69 -1.43 -3.62 -12.77
CA TYR A 69 -0.46 -4.13 -13.74
C TYR A 69 -0.94 -3.80 -15.17
N PRO A 70 -0.06 -3.40 -16.08
CA PRO A 70 1.39 -3.21 -15.92
C PRO A 70 1.77 -1.87 -15.23
N THR A 71 0.81 -0.97 -15.10
CA THR A 71 1.03 0.38 -14.58
C THR A 71 0.51 0.49 -13.14
N SER A 72 1.32 1.07 -12.27
CA SER A 72 0.94 1.26 -10.87
C SER A 72 -0.22 2.23 -10.73
N ARG A 73 -0.95 2.15 -9.61
CA ARG A 73 -2.02 3.09 -9.28
C ARG A 73 -1.54 4.54 -9.35
N ARG A 74 -0.37 4.80 -8.79
CA ARG A 74 0.23 6.14 -8.77
C ARG A 74 0.46 6.68 -10.17
N ASP A 75 1.02 5.84 -11.06
CA ASP A 75 1.30 6.25 -12.43
C ASP A 75 0.02 6.43 -13.24
N LEU A 76 -1.00 5.59 -13.02
CA LEU A 76 -2.31 5.76 -13.64
C LEU A 76 -2.94 7.10 -13.27
N GLU A 77 -2.90 7.46 -11.98
CA GLU A 77 -3.40 8.74 -11.51
C GLU A 77 -2.63 9.91 -12.13
N ALA A 78 -1.32 9.79 -12.22
CA ALA A 78 -0.46 10.81 -12.83
C ALA A 78 -0.75 11.00 -14.32
N GLN A 79 -1.20 9.95 -15.01
CA GLN A 79 -1.57 9.99 -16.42
C GLN A 79 -3.02 10.42 -16.65
N GLY A 80 -3.78 10.68 -15.58
CA GLY A 80 -5.18 11.03 -15.66
C GLY A 80 -6.10 9.85 -16.00
N LEU A 81 -5.61 8.62 -15.83
CA LEU A 81 -6.36 7.41 -16.09
C LEU A 81 -7.07 6.93 -14.82
N ASN A 82 -8.12 6.12 -14.99
CA ASN A 82 -8.87 5.59 -13.86
C ASN A 82 -8.16 4.38 -13.25
N PRO A 83 -7.58 4.50 -12.02
CA PRO A 83 -6.91 3.38 -11.39
C PRO A 83 -7.86 2.29 -10.89
N ASN A 84 -9.17 2.55 -10.90
CA ASN A 84 -10.20 1.60 -10.46
C ASN A 84 -10.81 0.81 -11.63
N ASP A 85 -10.27 0.95 -12.84
CA ASP A 85 -10.68 0.14 -13.98
C ASP A 85 -10.11 -1.27 -13.83
N PRO A 86 -10.97 -2.32 -13.81
CA PRO A 86 -10.49 -3.71 -13.69
C PRO A 86 -9.49 -4.13 -14.76
N ALA A 87 -9.54 -3.50 -15.93
CA ALA A 87 -8.57 -3.76 -17.01
C ALA A 87 -7.13 -3.38 -16.61
N CYS A 88 -6.97 -2.51 -15.61
CA CYS A 88 -5.68 -2.10 -15.08
C CYS A 88 -5.18 -3.00 -13.95
N GLY A 89 -5.86 -4.10 -13.65
CA GLY A 89 -5.55 -4.99 -12.56
C GLY A 89 -5.46 -6.45 -12.95
N ARG A 90 -4.85 -7.24 -12.08
CA ARG A 90 -4.78 -8.69 -12.17
C ARG A 90 -4.89 -9.30 -10.77
N GLY A 91 -5.38 -10.54 -10.69
CA GLY A 91 -5.50 -11.27 -9.42
C GLY A 91 -4.21 -12.01 -9.10
N LEU A 92 -3.66 -11.77 -7.91
CA LEU A 92 -2.47 -12.44 -7.40
C LEU A 92 -2.72 -13.02 -6.01
N CYS A 93 -2.00 -14.10 -5.67
CA CYS A 93 -1.88 -14.49 -4.28
C CYS A 93 -0.91 -13.54 -3.57
N ALA A 94 -0.99 -13.48 -2.24
CA ALA A 94 -0.15 -12.57 -1.45
C ALA A 94 1.35 -12.78 -1.71
N ARG A 95 1.77 -14.04 -1.85
CA ARG A 95 3.16 -14.41 -2.09
C ARG A 95 3.67 -13.86 -3.43
N CYS A 96 2.92 -14.06 -4.51
CA CYS A 96 3.28 -13.55 -5.83
C CYS A 96 3.24 -12.04 -5.87
N HIS A 97 2.26 -11.42 -5.22
CA HIS A 97 2.17 -9.97 -5.12
C HIS A 97 3.42 -9.38 -4.45
N SER A 98 3.87 -9.97 -3.34
CA SER A 98 5.08 -9.53 -2.66
C SER A 98 6.32 -9.67 -3.51
N LYS A 99 6.45 -10.77 -4.26
CA LYS A 99 7.57 -11.00 -5.19
C LYS A 99 7.58 -9.98 -6.31
N GLU A 100 6.43 -9.68 -6.90
CA GLU A 100 6.32 -8.72 -8.00
C GLU A 100 6.62 -7.30 -7.52
N THR A 101 6.15 -6.93 -6.32
CA THR A 101 6.48 -5.63 -5.72
C THR A 101 8.00 -5.48 -5.55
N ALA A 102 8.67 -6.50 -5.02
CA ALA A 102 10.11 -6.47 -4.83
C ALA A 102 10.86 -6.41 -6.17
N ARG A 103 10.36 -7.08 -7.21
CA ARG A 103 10.96 -7.07 -8.54
C ARG A 103 10.84 -5.72 -9.23
N HIS A 104 9.67 -5.08 -9.13
CA HIS A 104 9.40 -3.80 -9.81
C HIS A 104 9.89 -2.58 -9.03
N GLN A 105 10.40 -2.77 -7.81
CA GLN A 105 11.05 -1.77 -7.00
C GLN A 105 12.48 -2.24 -6.73
N PRO A 106 13.43 -2.02 -7.65
CA PRO A 106 14.82 -2.48 -7.51
C PRO A 106 15.40 -2.07 -6.16
N GLY A 107 15.98 -3.05 -5.46
CA GLY A 107 16.38 -2.86 -4.07
C GLY A 107 15.20 -3.02 -3.11
N GLY A 108 13.98 -3.12 -3.62
CA GLY A 108 12.76 -3.24 -2.86
C GLY A 108 12.60 -2.14 -1.83
N TRP A 109 11.66 -2.32 -0.93
CA TRP A 109 11.51 -1.38 0.18
C TRP A 109 12.68 -1.49 1.17
N ALA A 110 13.48 -2.53 1.09
CA ALA A 110 14.72 -2.65 1.86
C ALA A 110 15.77 -1.60 1.46
N ALA A 111 15.79 -1.19 0.18
CA ALA A 111 16.64 -0.08 -0.26
C ALA A 111 16.04 1.27 0.14
N ASP A 112 14.71 1.37 0.16
CA ASP A 112 14.00 2.57 0.61
C ASP A 112 14.01 2.71 2.13
N ASN A 113 14.44 1.66 2.83
CA ASN A 113 14.61 1.59 4.28
C ASN A 113 16.04 1.22 4.63
N PRO A 114 16.99 2.08 4.36
CA PRO A 114 18.39 1.82 4.67
C PRO A 114 18.66 1.71 6.18
#